data_1f1994d5688c621c6afe6faf082787a0
#
_entry.id   1f1994d5688c621c6afe6faf082787a0
#
_cell.length_a   1.000
_cell.length_b   1.000
_cell.length_c   1.000
_cell.angle_alpha   90.00
_cell.angle_beta   90.00
_cell.angle_gamma   90.00
#
_symmetry.space_group_name_H-M   'P 1'
#
loop_
_entity.id
_entity.type
_entity.pdbx_description
1 polymer ?
#
loop_
_entity_poly.entity_id
_entity_poly.type
_entity_poly.pdbx_seq_one_letter_code
_entity_poly.pdbx_strand_id
1 'polypeptide(L)'
;MAPKAQSTFPEVGGHTALDLVDTVHWRLDPRRSIDTLSSFDAVVAWCEQMGVLPGNATETVRLAEVAPAVAAREHAAVLALREAIYEAVFKSSPRAAAHIASEYVAALERATIERGTDGASWSWRIPADLSGPRGAIALLAQELLTSDLSAARQCGDDACGWVYLDTSPRHNRVWCTAAGCGNRNRVARHQAKRRGATAPHDGRTG
;
A
#
# COMPACT_ATOMS: atom_id res chain seq x y z
N MET A 1 2.33 -29.11 0.94
CA MET A 1 2.01 -27.68 0.83
C MET A 1 1.87 -27.15 2.25
N ALA A 2 2.81 -26.34 2.72
CA ALA A 2 2.67 -25.64 4.00
C ALA A 2 1.46 -24.67 3.91
N PRO A 3 0.65 -24.50 4.99
CA PRO A 3 -0.41 -23.50 5.00
C PRO A 3 0.23 -22.11 4.79
N LYS A 4 -0.25 -21.37 3.79
CA LYS A 4 0.11 -19.96 3.61
C LYS A 4 -0.22 -19.26 4.94
N ALA A 5 0.80 -18.69 5.61
CA ALA A 5 0.57 -17.82 6.77
C ALA A 5 -0.50 -16.80 6.35
N GLN A 6 -1.51 -16.60 7.19
CA GLN A 6 -2.53 -15.59 6.91
C GLN A 6 -1.82 -14.24 6.77
N SER A 7 -1.89 -13.64 5.58
CA SER A 7 -1.26 -12.36 5.32
C SER A 7 -1.85 -11.31 6.25
N THR A 8 -1.00 -10.66 7.02
CA THR A 8 -1.42 -9.62 7.98
C THR A 8 -1.76 -8.32 7.25
N PHE A 9 -1.10 -8.08 6.11
CA PHE A 9 -1.27 -6.89 5.28
C PHE A 9 -1.98 -7.22 3.96
N PRO A 10 -2.76 -6.28 3.39
CA PRO A 10 -3.45 -6.51 2.13
C PRO A 10 -2.46 -6.65 0.97
N GLU A 11 -2.79 -7.54 0.04
CA GLU A 11 -2.05 -7.76 -1.22
C GLU A 11 -3.07 -7.68 -2.38
N VAL A 12 -3.67 -6.52 -2.56
CA VAL A 12 -4.78 -6.31 -3.51
C VAL A 12 -4.52 -5.21 -4.52
N GLY A 13 -3.43 -4.45 -4.33
CA GLY A 13 -3.04 -3.32 -5.16
C GLY A 13 -2.59 -3.70 -6.57
N GLY A 14 -2.14 -4.94 -6.78
CA GLY A 14 -1.56 -5.39 -8.05
C GLY A 14 -0.15 -4.87 -8.32
N HIS A 15 0.40 -4.11 -7.37
CA HIS A 15 1.79 -3.67 -7.29
C HIS A 15 2.14 -3.43 -5.82
N THR A 16 3.30 -3.90 -5.38
CA THR A 16 3.70 -3.86 -3.95
C THR A 16 3.71 -2.43 -3.38
N ALA A 17 4.08 -1.42 -4.16
CA ALA A 17 4.00 -0.03 -3.69
C ALA A 17 2.56 0.44 -3.44
N LEU A 18 1.54 -0.10 -4.14
CA LEU A 18 0.13 0.17 -3.86
C LEU A 18 -0.36 -0.60 -2.63
N ASP A 19 0.14 -1.82 -2.41
CA ASP A 19 -0.14 -2.58 -1.18
C ASP A 19 0.39 -1.84 0.06
N LEU A 20 1.50 -1.08 -0.07
CA LEU A 20 1.96 -0.18 1.00
C LEU A 20 0.94 0.95 1.26
N VAL A 21 0.40 1.56 0.23
CA VAL A 21 -0.65 2.60 0.37
C VAL A 21 -1.88 2.03 1.09
N ASP A 22 -2.23 0.79 0.83
CA ASP A 22 -3.40 0.10 1.38
C ASP A 22 -3.24 -0.34 2.85
N THR A 23 -2.06 -0.13 3.45
CA THR A 23 -1.85 -0.28 4.91
C THR A 23 -2.63 0.74 5.75
N VAL A 24 -3.16 1.80 5.15
CA VAL A 24 -4.14 2.71 5.78
C VAL A 24 -5.55 2.22 5.44
N HIS A 25 -6.21 1.60 6.40
CA HIS A 25 -7.60 1.17 6.25
C HIS A 25 -8.53 2.36 6.48
N TRP A 26 -9.64 2.42 5.75
CA TRP A 26 -10.63 3.49 5.86
C TRP A 26 -10.02 4.89 5.68
N ARG A 27 -9.10 5.01 4.75
CA ARG A 27 -8.32 6.23 4.47
C ARG A 27 -9.20 7.47 4.30
N LEU A 28 -10.40 7.33 3.74
CA LEU A 28 -11.31 8.45 3.46
C LEU A 28 -12.32 8.72 4.59
N ASP A 29 -12.29 7.94 5.68
CA ASP A 29 -13.12 8.16 6.87
C ASP A 29 -12.21 8.38 8.11
N PRO A 30 -11.94 9.63 8.50
CA PRO A 30 -11.04 9.93 9.62
C PRO A 30 -11.47 9.32 10.96
N ARG A 31 -12.76 8.98 11.14
CA ARG A 31 -13.27 8.39 12.38
C ARG A 31 -12.97 6.89 12.47
N ARG A 32 -12.69 6.26 11.34
CA ARG A 32 -12.47 4.82 11.23
C ARG A 32 -11.07 4.47 10.72
N SER A 33 -10.31 5.48 10.31
CA SER A 33 -8.97 5.28 9.76
C SER A 33 -8.08 4.53 10.72
N ILE A 34 -7.43 3.48 10.22
CA ILE A 34 -6.48 2.65 10.97
C ILE A 34 -5.21 2.55 10.13
N ASP A 35 -4.10 2.99 10.69
CA ASP A 35 -2.77 2.79 10.11
C ASP A 35 -2.18 1.49 10.69
N THR A 36 -1.99 0.49 9.84
CA THR A 36 -1.42 -0.80 10.26
C THR A 36 0.11 -0.77 10.35
N LEU A 37 0.77 0.24 9.78
CA LEU A 37 2.20 0.49 9.98
C LEU A 37 2.44 1.38 11.21
N SER A 38 1.97 0.95 12.38
CA SER A 38 1.99 1.75 13.60
C SER A 38 3.37 1.87 14.26
N SER A 39 4.38 1.13 13.80
CA SER A 39 5.76 1.12 14.31
C SER A 39 6.75 0.74 13.23
N PHE A 40 8.05 0.91 13.50
CA PHE A 40 9.11 0.42 12.61
C PHE A 40 9.07 -1.10 12.45
N ASP A 41 8.76 -1.84 13.52
CA ASP A 41 8.63 -3.31 13.46
C ASP A 41 7.48 -3.74 12.53
N ALA A 42 6.39 -2.97 12.49
CA ALA A 42 5.32 -3.22 11.53
C ALA A 42 5.77 -2.96 10.07
N VAL A 43 6.64 -1.98 9.84
CA VAL A 43 7.28 -1.79 8.52
C VAL A 43 8.16 -2.97 8.15
N VAL A 44 8.99 -3.45 9.08
CA VAL A 44 9.84 -4.64 8.87
C VAL A 44 8.98 -5.86 8.54
N ALA A 45 7.92 -6.11 9.31
CA ALA A 45 6.99 -7.21 9.07
C ALA A 45 6.27 -7.10 7.72
N TRP A 46 5.91 -5.88 7.31
CA TRP A 46 5.35 -5.64 5.99
C TRP A 46 6.36 -5.95 4.89
N CYS A 47 7.58 -5.46 4.99
CA CYS A 47 8.64 -5.73 4.00
C CYS A 47 8.97 -7.23 3.91
N GLU A 48 8.97 -7.94 5.05
CA GLU A 48 9.18 -9.39 5.08
C GLU A 48 8.03 -10.14 4.38
N GLN A 49 6.77 -9.79 4.69
CA GLN A 49 5.61 -10.38 4.02
C GLN A 49 5.64 -10.15 2.51
N MET A 50 6.02 -8.96 2.06
CA MET A 50 6.10 -8.60 0.64
C MET A 50 7.36 -9.16 -0.05
N GLY A 51 8.28 -9.79 0.69
CA GLY A 51 9.52 -10.33 0.14
C GLY A 51 10.52 -9.27 -0.34
N VAL A 52 10.44 -8.07 0.22
CA VAL A 52 11.27 -6.92 -0.19
C VAL A 52 12.22 -6.43 0.91
N LEU A 53 12.26 -7.12 2.06
CA LEU A 53 13.12 -6.75 3.17
C LEU A 53 14.61 -7.04 2.82
N PRO A 54 15.50 -6.05 2.85
CA PRO A 54 16.94 -6.29 2.80
C PRO A 54 17.41 -6.97 4.09
N GLY A 55 18.09 -8.12 3.96
CA GLY A 55 18.54 -8.88 5.12
C GLY A 55 17.44 -9.74 5.75
N ASN A 56 17.34 -9.70 7.09
CA ASN A 56 16.37 -10.50 7.82
C ASN A 56 15.66 -9.70 8.93
N ALA A 57 14.40 -10.03 9.16
CA ALA A 57 13.53 -9.28 10.07
C ALA A 57 14.05 -9.26 11.50
N THR A 58 14.51 -10.40 12.03
CA THR A 58 14.99 -10.50 13.41
C THR A 58 16.18 -9.57 13.67
N GLU A 59 17.14 -9.52 12.74
CA GLU A 59 18.31 -8.65 12.87
C GLU A 59 17.93 -7.17 12.74
N THR A 60 17.03 -6.84 11.81
CA THR A 60 16.57 -5.46 11.61
C THR A 60 15.82 -4.95 12.84
N VAL A 61 14.97 -5.76 13.47
CA VAL A 61 14.28 -5.40 14.73
C VAL A 61 15.29 -5.23 15.86
N ARG A 62 16.28 -6.12 15.98
CA ARG A 62 17.36 -5.98 16.98
C ARG A 62 18.16 -4.69 16.82
N LEU A 63 18.47 -4.28 15.58
CA LEU A 63 19.09 -2.99 15.32
C LEU A 63 18.20 -1.81 15.74
N ALA A 64 16.88 -1.93 15.57
CA ALA A 64 15.93 -0.91 16.00
C ALA A 64 15.87 -0.76 17.52
N GLU A 65 15.95 -1.86 18.28
CA GLU A 65 16.05 -1.84 19.75
C GLU A 65 17.30 -1.12 20.24
N VAL A 66 18.45 -1.28 19.54
CA VAL A 66 19.71 -0.62 19.88
C VAL A 66 19.72 0.87 19.51
N ALA A 67 19.00 1.26 18.46
CA ALA A 67 18.98 2.63 17.95
C ALA A 67 17.54 3.17 17.73
N PRO A 68 16.72 3.25 18.79
CA PRO A 68 15.28 3.55 18.67
C PRO A 68 14.99 4.92 18.05
N ALA A 69 15.84 5.91 18.27
CA ALA A 69 15.67 7.22 17.64
C ALA A 69 15.91 7.19 16.12
N VAL A 70 16.80 6.30 15.64
CA VAL A 70 17.01 6.08 14.21
C VAL A 70 15.78 5.34 13.63
N ALA A 71 15.35 4.26 14.26
CA ALA A 71 14.18 3.50 13.85
C ALA A 71 12.91 4.38 13.75
N ALA A 72 12.70 5.28 14.72
CA ALA A 72 11.58 6.23 14.67
C ALA A 72 11.65 7.20 13.48
N ARG A 73 12.85 7.67 13.12
CA ARG A 73 13.02 8.53 11.93
C ARG A 73 12.78 7.75 10.64
N GLU A 74 13.30 6.52 10.54
CA GLU A 74 13.07 5.68 9.37
C GLU A 74 11.60 5.29 9.23
N HIS A 75 10.91 4.99 10.32
CA HIS A 75 9.47 4.78 10.33
C HIS A 75 8.72 5.99 9.76
N ALA A 76 8.98 7.20 10.28
CA ALA A 76 8.33 8.41 9.80
C ALA A 76 8.63 8.67 8.30
N ALA A 77 9.85 8.40 7.84
CA ALA A 77 10.24 8.54 6.44
C ALA A 77 9.50 7.55 5.54
N VAL A 78 9.32 6.29 5.97
CA VAL A 78 8.50 5.30 5.24
C VAL A 78 7.05 5.75 5.14
N LEU A 79 6.44 6.26 6.22
CA LEU A 79 5.08 6.78 6.17
C LEU A 79 4.97 7.98 5.22
N ALA A 80 5.94 8.89 5.22
CA ALA A 80 5.97 10.01 4.28
C ALA A 80 6.09 9.55 2.82
N LEU A 81 6.93 8.54 2.54
CA LEU A 81 7.08 7.95 1.22
C LEU A 81 5.79 7.25 0.77
N ARG A 82 5.10 6.53 1.65
CA ARG A 82 3.79 5.94 1.39
C ARG A 82 2.76 7.00 0.95
N GLU A 83 2.67 8.10 1.67
CA GLU A 83 1.75 9.18 1.31
C GLU A 83 2.16 9.85 0.00
N ALA A 84 3.47 9.98 -0.27
CA ALA A 84 3.95 10.49 -1.54
C ALA A 84 3.55 9.60 -2.72
N ILE A 85 3.59 8.26 -2.57
CA ILE A 85 3.11 7.33 -3.60
C ILE A 85 1.62 7.59 -3.90
N TYR A 86 0.79 7.68 -2.86
CA TYR A 86 -0.64 7.97 -3.03
C TYR A 86 -0.88 9.31 -3.73
N GLU A 87 -0.17 10.37 -3.32
CA GLU A 87 -0.34 11.70 -3.90
C GLU A 87 0.19 11.82 -5.34
N ALA A 88 1.31 11.17 -5.65
CA ALA A 88 1.86 11.17 -6.99
C ALA A 88 0.92 10.47 -7.98
N VAL A 89 0.40 9.29 -7.61
CA VAL A 89 -0.42 8.45 -8.49
C VAL A 89 -1.85 8.98 -8.61
N PHE A 90 -2.50 9.36 -7.50
CA PHE A 90 -3.94 9.67 -7.48
C PHE A 90 -4.28 11.16 -7.39
N LYS A 91 -3.32 12.02 -7.06
CA LYS A 91 -3.47 13.48 -7.03
C LYS A 91 -2.56 14.20 -8.01
N SER A 92 -1.79 13.45 -8.81
CA SER A 92 -0.83 13.98 -9.80
C SER A 92 0.10 15.06 -9.23
N SER A 93 0.58 14.85 -7.98
CA SER A 93 1.39 15.81 -7.24
C SER A 93 2.85 15.81 -7.71
N PRO A 94 3.37 16.88 -8.36
CA PRO A 94 4.77 16.95 -8.75
C PRO A 94 5.72 16.95 -7.55
N ARG A 95 5.29 17.53 -6.42
CA ARG A 95 6.07 17.54 -5.18
C ARG A 95 6.26 16.13 -4.63
N ALA A 96 5.19 15.33 -4.65
CA ALA A 96 5.25 13.93 -4.21
C ALA A 96 6.15 13.10 -5.13
N ALA A 97 6.04 13.29 -6.45
CA ALA A 97 6.92 12.63 -7.42
C ALA A 97 8.40 13.01 -7.20
N ALA A 98 8.69 14.29 -6.94
CA ALA A 98 10.05 14.75 -6.62
C ALA A 98 10.57 14.14 -5.31
N HIS A 99 9.72 13.97 -4.29
CA HIS A 99 10.10 13.28 -3.05
C HIS A 99 10.46 11.82 -3.31
N ILE A 100 9.64 11.08 -4.08
CA ILE A 100 9.93 9.70 -4.46
C ILE A 100 11.27 9.61 -5.22
N ALA A 101 11.52 10.52 -6.16
CA ALA A 101 12.78 10.58 -6.91
C ALA A 101 13.98 10.83 -5.99
N SER A 102 13.86 11.71 -4.99
CA SER A 102 14.91 11.99 -4.01
C SER A 102 15.22 10.76 -3.15
N GLU A 103 14.20 10.06 -2.67
CA GLU A 103 14.35 8.83 -1.87
C GLU A 103 15.00 7.70 -2.70
N TYR A 104 14.61 7.58 -3.96
CA TYR A 104 15.21 6.61 -4.89
C TYR A 104 16.69 6.88 -5.11
N VAL A 105 17.10 8.14 -5.38
CA VAL A 105 18.51 8.52 -5.52
C VAL A 105 19.29 8.22 -4.25
N ALA A 106 18.77 8.62 -3.09
CA ALA A 106 19.41 8.35 -1.80
C ALA A 106 19.57 6.83 -1.50
N ALA A 107 18.61 6.01 -1.95
CA ALA A 107 18.73 4.56 -1.84
C ALA A 107 19.84 4.01 -2.75
N LEU A 108 19.94 4.50 -3.99
CA LEU A 108 20.98 4.06 -4.95
C LEU A 108 22.40 4.51 -4.55
N GLU A 109 22.56 5.69 -3.96
CA GLU A 109 23.85 6.17 -3.46
C GLU A 109 24.48 5.21 -2.42
N ARG A 110 23.65 4.41 -1.75
CA ARG A 110 24.08 3.44 -0.73
C ARG A 110 24.04 1.99 -1.22
N ALA A 111 23.40 1.75 -2.35
CA ALA A 111 23.26 0.42 -2.91
C ALA A 111 24.53 -0.04 -3.63
N THR A 112 24.71 -1.36 -3.71
CA THR A 112 25.67 -2.00 -4.59
C THR A 112 24.93 -2.75 -5.69
N ILE A 113 25.57 -2.95 -6.83
CA ILE A 113 25.03 -3.81 -7.88
C ILE A 113 25.68 -5.17 -7.80
N GLU A 114 24.88 -6.22 -7.69
CA GLU A 114 25.35 -7.59 -7.53
C GLU A 114 24.76 -8.50 -8.61
N ARG A 115 25.54 -9.51 -8.99
CA ARG A 115 25.08 -10.52 -9.93
C ARG A 115 24.12 -11.48 -9.24
N GLY A 116 22.98 -11.73 -9.84
CA GLY A 116 22.02 -12.72 -9.35
C GLY A 116 22.61 -14.12 -9.25
N THR A 117 22.06 -14.93 -8.37
CA THR A 117 22.51 -16.33 -8.14
C THR A 117 22.32 -17.21 -9.38
N ASP A 118 21.44 -16.81 -10.30
CA ASP A 118 21.26 -17.41 -11.63
C ASP A 118 22.43 -17.13 -12.59
N GLY A 119 23.32 -16.20 -12.23
CA GLY A 119 24.44 -15.77 -13.05
C GLY A 119 24.06 -15.01 -14.32
N ALA A 120 22.77 -14.75 -14.57
CA ALA A 120 22.27 -14.14 -15.79
C ALA A 120 21.83 -12.67 -15.62
N SER A 121 21.43 -12.29 -14.41
CA SER A 121 20.91 -10.96 -14.09
C SER A 121 21.82 -10.17 -13.14
N TRP A 122 21.62 -8.85 -13.11
CA TRP A 122 22.20 -7.95 -12.12
C TRP A 122 21.08 -7.26 -11.37
N SER A 123 21.24 -7.05 -10.08
CA SER A 123 20.23 -6.39 -9.24
C SER A 123 20.89 -5.43 -8.24
N TRP A 124 20.14 -4.42 -7.86
CA TRP A 124 20.54 -3.54 -6.77
C TRP A 124 20.41 -4.28 -5.44
N ARG A 125 21.46 -4.20 -4.64
CA ARG A 125 21.50 -4.66 -3.25
C ARG A 125 21.41 -3.46 -2.33
N ILE A 126 20.27 -3.30 -1.71
CA ILE A 126 20.03 -2.28 -0.69
C ILE A 126 20.68 -2.75 0.63
N PRO A 127 21.36 -1.87 1.40
CA PRO A 127 21.96 -2.23 2.68
C PRO A 127 20.96 -2.83 3.67
N ALA A 128 21.36 -3.88 4.38
CA ALA A 128 20.55 -4.53 5.40
C ALA A 128 20.70 -3.82 6.77
N ASP A 129 20.35 -2.53 6.81
CA ASP A 129 20.35 -1.70 8.01
C ASP A 129 18.96 -1.05 8.24
N LEU A 130 18.85 -0.14 9.21
CA LEU A 130 17.56 0.49 9.54
C LEU A 130 16.96 1.32 8.39
N SER A 131 17.76 1.81 7.45
CA SER A 131 17.27 2.50 6.25
C SER A 131 16.91 1.55 5.10
N GLY A 132 17.26 0.27 5.20
CA GLY A 132 17.02 -0.74 4.18
C GLY A 132 15.57 -0.86 3.75
N PRO A 133 14.60 -0.98 4.68
CA PRO A 133 13.17 -1.00 4.34
C PRO A 133 12.73 0.20 3.49
N ARG A 134 13.14 1.42 3.88
CA ARG A 134 12.84 2.65 3.13
C ARG A 134 13.47 2.63 1.74
N GLY A 135 14.73 2.21 1.64
CA GLY A 135 15.42 2.10 0.35
C GLY A 135 14.73 1.11 -0.60
N ALA A 136 14.34 -0.07 -0.11
CA ALA A 136 13.61 -1.05 -0.92
C ALA A 136 12.25 -0.50 -1.38
N ILE A 137 11.52 0.18 -0.50
CA ILE A 137 10.24 0.83 -0.83
C ILE A 137 10.44 1.94 -1.88
N ALA A 138 11.53 2.71 -1.81
CA ALA A 138 11.84 3.76 -2.77
C ALA A 138 12.07 3.20 -4.19
N LEU A 139 12.71 2.03 -4.31
CA LEU A 139 12.86 1.34 -5.60
C LEU A 139 11.49 0.93 -6.17
N LEU A 140 10.64 0.33 -5.33
CA LEU A 140 9.26 -0.05 -5.73
C LEU A 140 8.41 1.16 -6.13
N ALA A 141 8.55 2.27 -5.40
CA ALA A 141 7.80 3.49 -5.70
C ALA A 141 8.22 4.09 -7.05
N GLN A 142 9.50 4.09 -7.35
CA GLN A 142 10.03 4.54 -8.64
C GLN A 142 9.59 3.61 -9.78
N GLU A 143 9.65 2.30 -9.59
CA GLU A 143 9.16 1.31 -10.56
C GLU A 143 7.70 1.56 -10.91
N LEU A 144 6.84 1.70 -9.90
CA LEU A 144 5.43 2.03 -10.11
C LEU A 144 5.26 3.35 -10.86
N LEU A 145 5.96 4.41 -10.44
CA LEU A 145 5.76 5.76 -10.98
C LEU A 145 6.20 5.87 -12.46
N THR A 146 7.12 5.02 -12.90
CA THR A 146 7.59 4.96 -14.30
C THR A 146 6.88 3.89 -15.14
N SER A 147 5.93 3.16 -14.54
CA SER A 147 5.08 2.19 -15.26
C SER A 147 3.85 2.86 -15.88
N ASP A 148 3.05 2.10 -16.62
CA ASP A 148 1.75 2.56 -17.11
C ASP A 148 0.72 2.64 -15.96
N LEU A 149 0.39 3.86 -15.56
CA LEU A 149 -0.59 4.16 -14.53
C LEU A 149 -2.04 4.29 -15.05
N SER A 150 -2.28 4.07 -16.36
CA SER A 150 -3.63 4.21 -16.95
C SER A 150 -4.66 3.26 -16.32
N ALA A 151 -4.20 2.15 -15.74
CA ALA A 151 -5.02 1.18 -15.02
C ALA A 151 -5.14 1.45 -13.50
N ALA A 152 -4.48 2.48 -12.96
CA ALA A 152 -4.55 2.81 -11.54
C ALA A 152 -5.95 3.31 -11.17
N ARG A 153 -6.52 2.72 -10.13
CA ARG A 153 -7.88 3.01 -9.63
C ARG A 153 -7.89 3.14 -8.12
N GLN A 154 -8.79 3.97 -7.62
CA GLN A 154 -9.15 4.01 -6.20
C GLN A 154 -10.48 3.27 -6.00
N CYS A 155 -10.63 2.60 -4.86
CA CYS A 155 -11.86 1.89 -4.50
C CYS A 155 -13.07 2.84 -4.50
N GLY A 156 -14.17 2.42 -5.14
CA GLY A 156 -15.40 3.20 -5.24
C GLY A 156 -16.25 3.23 -3.95
N ASP A 157 -15.73 2.74 -2.81
CA ASP A 157 -16.36 2.88 -1.50
C ASP A 157 -15.89 4.19 -0.85
N ASP A 158 -16.84 5.08 -0.54
CA ASP A 158 -16.61 6.46 -0.08
C ASP A 158 -15.72 6.56 1.17
N ALA A 159 -15.63 5.50 1.97
CA ALA A 159 -14.82 5.47 3.19
C ALA A 159 -13.49 4.72 3.02
N CYS A 160 -13.34 3.88 2.00
CA CYS A 160 -12.23 2.93 1.89
C CYS A 160 -10.90 3.61 1.56
N GLY A 161 -10.80 4.23 0.39
CA GLY A 161 -9.58 4.89 -0.09
C GLY A 161 -8.43 3.96 -0.50
N TRP A 162 -8.61 2.65 -0.50
CA TRP A 162 -7.63 1.69 -1.03
C TRP A 162 -7.50 1.83 -2.55
N VAL A 163 -6.34 1.48 -3.06
CA VAL A 163 -5.92 1.70 -4.44
C VAL A 163 -5.45 0.41 -5.11
N TYR A 164 -5.54 0.34 -6.44
CA TYR A 164 -5.11 -0.87 -7.16
C TYR A 164 -4.89 -0.59 -8.65
N LEU A 165 -4.15 -1.46 -9.32
CA LEU A 165 -4.14 -1.56 -10.79
C LEU A 165 -5.30 -2.46 -11.23
N ASP A 166 -6.14 -1.95 -12.11
CA ASP A 166 -7.24 -2.75 -12.68
C ASP A 166 -6.72 -3.61 -13.84
N THR A 167 -6.28 -4.82 -13.52
CA THR A 167 -5.84 -5.84 -14.47
C THR A 167 -6.97 -6.75 -14.95
N SER A 168 -8.23 -6.43 -14.62
CA SER A 168 -9.37 -7.23 -15.06
C SER A 168 -9.54 -7.14 -16.59
N PRO A 169 -10.02 -8.21 -17.26
CA PRO A 169 -10.12 -8.23 -18.72
C PRO A 169 -10.99 -7.12 -19.35
N ARG A 170 -11.91 -6.57 -18.56
CA ARG A 170 -12.81 -5.49 -19.00
C ARG A 170 -12.46 -4.12 -18.42
N HIS A 171 -11.39 -4.01 -17.63
CA HIS A 171 -10.97 -2.79 -16.94
C HIS A 171 -12.13 -2.05 -16.23
N ASN A 172 -13.01 -2.81 -15.57
CA ASN A 172 -14.23 -2.29 -14.93
C ASN A 172 -14.34 -2.66 -13.44
N ARG A 173 -13.23 -3.03 -12.81
CA ARG A 173 -13.17 -3.24 -11.36
C ARG A 173 -13.47 -1.91 -10.64
N VAL A 174 -14.48 -1.93 -9.77
CA VAL A 174 -14.91 -0.76 -8.98
C VAL A 174 -14.42 -0.83 -7.53
N TRP A 175 -14.22 -2.05 -7.00
CA TRP A 175 -13.93 -2.28 -5.59
C TRP A 175 -12.53 -2.86 -5.40
N CYS A 176 -11.86 -2.46 -4.31
CA CYS A 176 -10.56 -3.06 -3.93
C CYS A 176 -10.67 -4.58 -3.76
N THR A 177 -11.77 -5.08 -3.20
CA THR A 177 -12.11 -6.50 -3.19
C THR A 177 -13.60 -6.72 -3.38
N ALA A 178 -13.98 -7.79 -4.05
CA ALA A 178 -15.39 -8.18 -4.22
C ALA A 178 -16.02 -8.61 -2.89
N ALA A 179 -15.27 -9.34 -2.05
CA ALA A 179 -15.70 -9.85 -0.75
C ALA A 179 -15.80 -8.75 0.32
N GLY A 180 -14.96 -7.73 0.26
CA GLY A 180 -14.96 -6.60 1.20
C GLY A 180 -15.92 -5.49 0.75
N CYS A 181 -15.36 -4.46 0.10
CA CYS A 181 -16.12 -3.28 -0.32
C CYS A 181 -17.27 -3.61 -1.29
N GLY A 182 -17.05 -4.55 -2.23
CA GLY A 182 -18.10 -4.98 -3.15
C GLY A 182 -19.32 -5.56 -2.44
N ASN A 183 -19.12 -6.46 -1.48
CA ASN A 183 -20.21 -7.05 -0.70
C ASN A 183 -20.90 -6.02 0.19
N ARG A 184 -20.13 -5.20 0.92
CA ARG A 184 -20.67 -4.14 1.79
C ARG A 184 -21.57 -3.19 1.02
N ASN A 185 -21.15 -2.69 -0.12
CA ASN A 185 -21.93 -1.79 -0.96
C ASN A 185 -23.16 -2.48 -1.60
N ARG A 186 -23.08 -3.78 -1.89
CA ARG A 186 -24.24 -4.58 -2.35
C ARG A 186 -25.28 -4.68 -1.25
N VAL A 187 -24.89 -5.00 -0.02
CA VAL A 187 -25.78 -5.09 1.14
C VAL A 187 -26.43 -3.73 1.44
N ALA A 188 -25.66 -2.65 1.45
CA ALA A 188 -26.17 -1.30 1.68
C ALA A 188 -27.24 -0.90 0.64
N ARG A 189 -26.99 -1.16 -0.65
CA ARG A 189 -27.97 -0.90 -1.72
C ARG A 189 -29.24 -1.74 -1.56
N HIS A 190 -29.11 -3.01 -1.16
CA HIS A 190 -30.28 -3.86 -0.92
C HIS A 190 -31.14 -3.34 0.25
N GLN A 191 -30.50 -2.95 1.35
CA GLN A 191 -31.20 -2.37 2.51
C GLN A 191 -31.90 -1.04 2.16
N ALA A 192 -31.24 -0.16 1.40
CA ALA A 192 -31.84 1.09 0.94
C ALA A 192 -33.09 0.86 0.09
N LYS A 193 -33.06 -0.10 -0.84
CA LYS A 193 -34.24 -0.47 -1.64
C LYS A 193 -35.41 -0.98 -0.77
N ARG A 194 -35.12 -1.81 0.24
CA ARG A 194 -36.15 -2.30 1.16
C ARG A 194 -36.81 -1.17 1.97
N ARG A 195 -35.99 -0.22 2.48
CA ARG A 195 -36.53 0.95 3.23
C ARG A 195 -37.36 1.86 2.35
N GLY A 196 -36.97 2.09 1.09
CA GLY A 196 -37.76 2.88 0.14
C GLY A 196 -39.06 2.20 -0.29
N ALA A 197 -39.12 0.86 -0.30
CA ALA A 197 -40.31 0.09 -0.62
C ALA A 197 -41.33 0.00 0.54
N THR A 198 -40.91 0.31 1.77
CA THR A 198 -41.76 0.29 2.98
C THR A 198 -42.25 1.68 3.38
N ALA A 199 -41.96 2.74 2.61
CA ALA A 199 -42.60 4.05 2.84
C ALA A 199 -44.08 3.96 2.51
N PRO A 200 -45.02 4.28 3.44
CA PRO A 200 -46.44 4.20 3.17
C PRO A 200 -46.81 5.20 2.08
N HIS A 201 -47.55 4.72 1.09
CA HIS A 201 -48.22 5.58 0.10
C HIS A 201 -49.26 6.37 0.88
N ASP A 202 -48.96 7.61 1.21
CA ASP A 202 -49.87 8.51 1.87
C ASP A 202 -50.99 8.86 0.84
N GLY A 203 -52.05 8.07 0.89
CA GLY A 203 -53.25 8.26 0.08
C GLY A 203 -54.01 9.50 0.54
N ARG A 204 -53.67 10.66 0.00
CA ARG A 204 -54.56 11.81 0.01
C ARG A 204 -55.52 11.66 -1.16
N THR A 205 -56.63 11.00 -0.88
CA THR A 205 -57.88 11.24 -1.60
C THR A 205 -58.60 12.41 -0.90
N GLY A 206 -58.87 13.46 -1.62
CA GLY A 206 -59.68 14.59 -1.24
C GLY A 206 -60.03 15.38 -2.48
#